data_4746a13dd05df17b4fbc8e152622cf48
#
_entry.id   4746a13dd05df17b4fbc8e152622cf48
#
_cell.length_a   1.000
_cell.length_b   1.000
_cell.length_c   1.000
_cell.angle_alpha   90.00
_cell.angle_beta   90.00
_cell.angle_gamma   90.00
#
_symmetry.space_group_name_H-M   'P 1'
#
loop_
_entity.id
_entity.type
_entity.pdbx_description
1 polymer ?
#
loop_
_entity_poly.entity_id
_entity_poly.type
_entity_poly.pdbx_seq_one_letter_code
_entity_poly.pdbx_strand_id
1 'polypeptide(L)'
;MTREYFRVPVAEVIRETDDACSLVLDVPASLVSEFSCRPGQFVTVRVPSERCGSVARCYSLSSSPALGERPAITVKRTEGGYASNWILDRVRAGTMLDLLPPAGMFSPRSLDGDFLLFAAGSGITPVMSILKSALHAGRGRVLLVYANR
;
A
#
# COMPACT_ATOMS: atom_id res chain seq x y z
N MET A 1 -3.82 -20.83 -12.99
CA MET A 1 -2.59 -20.65 -12.21
C MET A 1 -2.96 -20.07 -10.86
N THR A 2 -2.77 -20.83 -9.79
CA THR A 2 -2.98 -20.34 -8.41
C THR A 2 -1.85 -19.35 -8.12
N ARG A 3 -2.18 -18.09 -7.84
CA ARG A 3 -1.17 -17.10 -7.46
C ARG A 3 -0.61 -17.48 -6.08
N GLU A 4 0.70 -17.57 -5.98
CA GLU A 4 1.39 -17.93 -4.74
C GLU A 4 1.40 -16.73 -3.79
N TYR A 5 0.98 -16.95 -2.55
CA TYR A 5 1.07 -15.94 -1.47
C TYR A 5 2.39 -16.10 -0.73
N PHE A 6 3.03 -14.99 -0.47
CA PHE A 6 4.26 -14.91 0.30
C PHE A 6 3.97 -14.41 1.70
N ARG A 7 4.62 -14.99 2.69
CA ARG A 7 4.52 -14.55 4.08
C ARG A 7 5.53 -13.44 4.35
N VAL A 8 5.02 -12.24 4.64
CA VAL A 8 5.83 -11.04 4.86
C VAL A 8 5.53 -10.48 6.24
N PRO A 9 6.53 -10.28 7.11
CA PRO A 9 6.31 -9.68 8.41
C PRO A 9 6.02 -8.18 8.29
N VAL A 10 5.22 -7.67 9.22
CA VAL A 10 5.01 -6.25 9.45
C VAL A 10 6.14 -5.75 10.34
N ALA A 11 6.94 -4.81 9.84
CA ALA A 11 8.00 -4.19 10.63
C ALA A 11 7.45 -3.21 11.65
N GLU A 12 6.47 -2.41 11.24
CA GLU A 12 5.91 -1.32 12.04
C GLU A 12 4.45 -1.09 11.70
N VAL A 13 3.67 -0.70 12.71
CA VAL A 13 2.29 -0.22 12.56
C VAL A 13 2.25 1.23 13.02
N ILE A 14 1.97 2.15 12.10
CA ILE A 14 1.89 3.58 12.36
C ILE A 14 0.41 3.97 12.42
N ARG A 15 -0.04 4.51 13.55
CA ARG A 15 -1.39 5.06 13.66
C ARG A 15 -1.44 6.41 12.96
N GLU A 16 -2.23 6.51 11.91
CA GLU A 16 -2.39 7.73 11.13
C GLU A 16 -3.54 8.59 11.68
N THR A 17 -4.67 7.94 11.96
CA THR A 17 -5.88 8.53 12.56
C THR A 17 -6.53 7.52 13.50
N ASP A 18 -7.69 7.86 14.08
CA ASP A 18 -8.44 6.92 14.93
C ASP A 18 -8.96 5.70 14.16
N ASP A 19 -9.12 5.83 12.85
CA ASP A 19 -9.69 4.81 11.98
C ASP A 19 -8.75 4.37 10.84
N ALA A 20 -7.48 4.78 10.86
CA ALA A 20 -6.50 4.41 9.84
C ALA A 20 -5.12 4.13 10.42
N CYS A 21 -4.43 3.15 9.84
CA CYS A 21 -3.04 2.83 10.15
C CYS A 21 -2.24 2.53 8.88
N SER A 22 -0.94 2.80 8.93
CA SER A 22 0.02 2.35 7.93
C SER A 22 0.78 1.13 8.45
N LEU A 23 0.92 0.12 7.59
CA LEU A 23 1.71 -1.07 7.85
C LEU A 23 2.96 -1.01 7.00
N VAL A 24 4.12 -0.90 7.65
CA VAL A 24 5.42 -1.00 6.99
C VAL A 24 5.79 -2.48 6.89
N LEU A 25 6.07 -2.95 5.69
CA LEU A 25 6.37 -4.34 5.41
C LEU A 25 7.88 -4.60 5.47
N ASP A 26 8.28 -5.65 6.14
CA ASP A 26 9.67 -6.10 6.19
C ASP A 26 9.88 -7.23 5.17
N VAL A 27 10.03 -6.84 3.91
CA VAL A 27 10.20 -7.80 2.82
C VAL A 27 11.52 -8.55 2.99
N PRO A 28 11.51 -9.88 3.15
CA PRO A 28 12.73 -10.66 3.27
C PRO A 28 13.66 -10.47 2.05
N ALA A 29 14.96 -10.52 2.28
CA ALA A 29 15.97 -10.32 1.22
C ALA A 29 15.76 -11.27 0.02
N SER A 30 15.28 -12.49 0.27
CA SER A 30 14.95 -13.48 -0.77
C SER A 30 13.75 -13.10 -1.63
N LEU A 31 12.92 -12.15 -1.21
CA LEU A 31 11.69 -11.73 -1.89
C LEU A 31 11.76 -10.30 -2.45
N VAL A 32 12.91 -9.62 -2.37
CA VAL A 32 13.06 -8.23 -2.81
C VAL A 32 12.73 -8.07 -4.30
N SER A 33 13.12 -9.03 -5.14
CA SER A 33 12.82 -9.02 -6.58
C SER A 33 11.33 -9.12 -6.86
N GLU A 34 10.62 -10.00 -6.15
CA GLU A 34 9.18 -10.21 -6.30
C GLU A 34 8.38 -9.01 -5.80
N PHE A 35 8.88 -8.32 -4.77
CA PHE A 35 8.24 -7.15 -4.19
C PHE A 35 8.75 -5.82 -4.74
N SER A 36 9.57 -5.84 -5.79
CA SER A 36 9.89 -4.63 -6.55
C SER A 36 8.63 -4.01 -7.13
N CYS A 37 8.45 -2.70 -6.93
CA CYS A 37 7.21 -2.03 -7.31
C CYS A 37 7.47 -0.70 -8.03
N ARG A 38 6.45 -0.26 -8.75
CA ARG A 38 6.37 1.09 -9.30
C ARG A 38 5.40 1.93 -8.47
N PRO A 39 5.59 3.27 -8.42
CA PRO A 39 4.64 4.16 -7.75
C PRO A 39 3.21 3.96 -8.25
N GLY A 40 2.25 3.86 -7.34
CA GLY A 40 0.83 3.68 -7.66
C GLY A 40 0.36 2.22 -7.73
N GLN A 41 1.24 1.24 -7.60
CA GLN A 41 0.87 -0.17 -7.54
C GLN A 41 0.28 -0.56 -6.16
N PHE A 42 -0.33 -1.75 -6.10
CA PHE A 42 -0.96 -2.31 -4.90
C PHE A 42 -0.45 -3.72 -4.61
N VAL A 43 -0.61 -4.15 -3.38
CA VAL A 43 -0.48 -5.54 -2.94
C VAL A 43 -1.85 -6.11 -2.57
N THR A 44 -2.02 -7.42 -2.72
CA THR A 44 -3.20 -8.11 -2.20
C THR A 44 -2.86 -8.74 -0.86
N VAL A 45 -3.58 -8.35 0.18
CA VAL A 45 -3.45 -8.89 1.54
C VAL A 45 -4.54 -9.93 1.76
N ARG A 46 -4.15 -11.13 2.18
CA ARG A 46 -5.08 -12.18 2.59
C ARG A 46 -5.08 -12.28 4.11
N VAL A 47 -6.26 -12.14 4.69
CA VAL A 47 -6.50 -12.29 6.14
C VAL A 47 -7.33 -13.54 6.41
N PRO A 48 -7.13 -14.22 7.56
CA PRO A 48 -7.93 -15.39 7.92
C PRO A 48 -9.39 -14.98 8.17
N SER A 49 -10.32 -15.89 7.89
CA SER A 49 -11.76 -15.72 8.14
C SER A 49 -12.39 -17.03 8.56
N GLU A 50 -13.09 -17.01 9.69
CA GLU A 50 -13.81 -18.16 10.19
C GLU A 50 -15.00 -18.57 9.29
N ARG A 51 -15.55 -17.62 8.51
CA ARG A 51 -16.71 -17.87 7.65
C ARG A 51 -16.36 -18.55 6.33
N CYS A 52 -15.18 -18.23 5.76
CA CYS A 52 -14.79 -18.70 4.42
C CYS A 52 -13.30 -19.05 4.30
N GLY A 53 -12.64 -19.33 5.44
CA GLY A 53 -11.21 -19.63 5.50
C GLY A 53 -10.32 -18.41 5.35
N SER A 54 -10.54 -17.57 4.34
CA SER A 54 -9.77 -16.34 4.16
C SER A 54 -10.52 -15.30 3.33
N VAL A 55 -10.12 -14.03 3.50
CA VAL A 55 -10.59 -12.89 2.70
C VAL A 55 -9.38 -12.15 2.16
N ALA A 56 -9.37 -11.88 0.85
CA ALA A 56 -8.31 -11.10 0.19
C ALA A 56 -8.81 -9.71 -0.21
N ARG A 57 -7.98 -8.68 0.02
CA ARG A 57 -8.24 -7.30 -0.40
C ARG A 57 -6.99 -6.65 -0.91
N CYS A 58 -7.17 -5.78 -1.91
CA CYS A 58 -6.09 -4.99 -2.49
C CYS A 58 -5.90 -3.70 -1.70
N TYR A 59 -4.65 -3.37 -1.39
CA TYR A 59 -4.26 -2.11 -0.77
C TYR A 59 -3.12 -1.49 -1.56
N SER A 60 -3.31 -0.25 -2.01
CA SER A 60 -2.27 0.47 -2.72
C SER A 60 -1.09 0.76 -1.80
N LEU A 61 0.11 0.67 -2.36
CA LEU A 61 1.32 1.10 -1.69
C LEU A 61 1.30 2.63 -1.54
N SER A 62 1.49 3.11 -0.32
CA SER A 62 1.58 4.55 0.01
C SER A 62 3.03 5.03 0.13
N SER A 63 3.97 4.09 0.18
CA SER A 63 5.41 4.35 0.14
C SER A 63 5.91 4.65 -1.26
N SER A 64 7.07 5.30 -1.34
CA SER A 64 7.75 5.60 -2.61
C SER A 64 8.97 4.71 -2.80
N PRO A 65 9.00 3.86 -3.84
CA PRO A 65 10.20 3.08 -4.16
C PRO A 65 11.36 3.98 -4.61
N ALA A 66 11.08 5.15 -5.17
CA ALA A 66 12.11 6.11 -5.60
C ALA A 66 12.90 6.70 -4.42
N LEU A 67 12.28 6.78 -3.24
CA LEU A 67 12.91 7.24 -1.99
C LEU A 67 13.62 6.10 -1.24
N GLY A 68 13.57 4.87 -1.74
CA GLY A 68 14.08 3.70 -1.03
C GLY A 68 13.29 3.37 0.25
N GLU A 69 12.04 3.85 0.35
CA GLU A 69 11.18 3.51 1.47
C GLU A 69 10.83 2.03 1.44
N ARG A 70 10.73 1.39 2.61
CA ARG A 70 10.16 0.06 2.71
C ARG A 70 8.72 0.08 2.19
N PRO A 71 8.25 -0.98 1.51
CA PRO A 71 6.87 -1.06 1.07
C PRO A 71 5.91 -0.85 2.25
N ALA A 72 4.95 0.05 2.09
CA ALA A 72 3.95 0.32 3.12
C ALA A 72 2.58 0.48 2.49
N ILE A 73 1.56 -0.01 3.19
CA ILE A 73 0.15 0.17 2.85
C ILE A 73 -0.54 0.97 3.94
N THR A 74 -1.47 1.84 3.58
CA THR A 74 -2.30 2.56 4.55
C THR A 74 -3.73 2.06 4.45
N VAL A 75 -4.23 1.54 5.57
CA VAL A 75 -5.55 0.91 5.68
C VAL A 75 -6.45 1.77 6.53
N LYS A 76 -7.60 2.16 5.95
CA LYS A 76 -8.67 2.84 6.68
C LYS A 76 -9.78 1.83 7.01
N ARG A 77 -10.32 1.93 8.22
CA ARG A 77 -11.46 1.14 8.68
C ARG A 77 -12.67 1.40 7.76
N THR A 78 -13.24 0.34 7.24
CA THR A 78 -14.47 0.41 6.45
C THR A 78 -15.61 -0.09 7.31
N GLU A 79 -16.70 0.67 7.42
CA GLU A 79 -17.88 0.24 8.12
C GLU A 79 -18.42 -1.08 7.52
N GLY A 80 -18.62 -2.09 8.38
CA GLY A 80 -19.01 -3.44 7.95
C GLY A 80 -17.93 -4.21 7.16
N GLY A 81 -16.76 -3.63 6.91
CA GLY A 81 -15.67 -4.28 6.19
C GLY A 81 -14.91 -5.28 7.06
N TYR A 82 -14.74 -6.53 6.59
CA TYR A 82 -14.06 -7.55 7.38
C TYR A 82 -12.54 -7.33 7.44
N ALA A 83 -11.88 -7.27 6.27
CA ALA A 83 -10.41 -7.28 6.22
C ALA A 83 -9.79 -6.01 6.84
N SER A 84 -10.33 -4.82 6.56
CA SER A 84 -9.83 -3.57 7.14
C SER A 84 -9.97 -3.56 8.66
N ASN A 85 -11.10 -4.03 9.19
CA ASN A 85 -11.31 -4.13 10.63
C ASN A 85 -10.37 -5.15 11.26
N TRP A 86 -10.22 -6.35 10.65
CA TRP A 86 -9.30 -7.37 11.12
C TRP A 86 -7.86 -6.83 11.18
N ILE A 87 -7.43 -6.08 10.15
CA ILE A 87 -6.08 -5.49 10.10
C ILE A 87 -5.89 -4.49 11.24
N LEU A 88 -6.79 -3.52 11.41
CA LEU A 88 -6.66 -2.50 12.44
C LEU A 88 -6.71 -3.10 13.86
N ASP A 89 -7.52 -4.15 14.06
CA ASP A 89 -7.73 -4.74 15.38
C ASP A 89 -6.65 -5.76 15.77
N ARG A 90 -6.06 -6.46 14.80
CA ARG A 90 -5.20 -7.64 15.05
C ARG A 90 -3.75 -7.48 14.66
N VAL A 91 -3.43 -6.67 13.63
CA VAL A 91 -2.06 -6.56 13.14
C VAL A 91 -1.20 -5.71 14.08
N ARG A 92 -0.01 -6.21 14.37
CA ARG A 92 1.02 -5.57 15.19
C ARG A 92 2.38 -5.77 14.51
N ALA A 93 3.41 -5.06 14.95
CA ALA A 93 4.78 -5.34 14.54
C ALA A 93 5.12 -6.82 14.80
N GLY A 94 5.72 -7.48 13.83
CA GLY A 94 6.01 -8.92 13.83
C GLY A 94 4.88 -9.82 13.29
N THR A 95 3.67 -9.29 13.07
CA THR A 95 2.58 -10.08 12.45
C THR A 95 2.97 -10.48 11.04
N MET A 96 2.81 -11.77 10.72
CA MET A 96 3.02 -12.30 9.38
C MET A 96 1.75 -12.11 8.55
N LEU A 97 1.85 -11.44 7.40
CA LEU A 97 0.77 -11.27 6.44
C LEU A 97 1.03 -12.12 5.20
N ASP A 98 -0.03 -12.71 4.67
CA ASP A 98 -0.01 -13.39 3.37
C ASP A 98 -0.28 -12.35 2.26
N LEU A 99 0.72 -12.12 1.42
CA LEU A 99 0.68 -11.09 0.37
C LEU A 99 0.90 -11.68 -1.01
N LEU A 100 0.18 -11.17 -2.01
CA LEU A 100 0.62 -11.29 -3.40
C LEU A 100 1.61 -10.16 -3.73
N PRO A 101 2.57 -10.41 -4.65
CA PRO A 101 3.47 -9.38 -5.13
C PRO A 101 2.75 -8.14 -5.66
N PRO A 102 3.45 -6.99 -5.71
CA PRO A 102 2.90 -5.76 -6.26
C PRO A 102 2.35 -5.95 -7.68
N ALA A 103 1.20 -5.35 -7.94
CA ALA A 103 0.50 -5.41 -9.21
C ALA A 103 -0.22 -4.09 -9.51
N GLY A 104 -0.78 -3.98 -10.72
CA GLY A 104 -1.55 -2.82 -11.15
C GLY A 104 -0.84 -1.95 -12.17
N MET A 105 -1.65 -1.22 -12.94
CA MET A 105 -1.20 -0.36 -14.04
C MET A 105 -1.38 1.14 -13.75
N PHE A 106 -1.90 1.51 -12.58
CA PHE A 106 -2.02 2.89 -12.15
C PHE A 106 -0.65 3.41 -11.71
N SER A 107 0.20 3.64 -12.69
CA SER A 107 1.57 4.08 -12.48
C SER A 107 1.96 5.01 -13.63
N PRO A 108 2.63 6.14 -13.39
CA PRO A 108 3.08 7.01 -14.46
C PRO A 108 4.08 6.28 -15.36
N ARG A 109 4.07 6.59 -16.63
CA ARG A 109 5.04 6.04 -17.60
C ARG A 109 6.43 6.62 -17.38
N SER A 110 6.51 7.86 -16.92
CA SER A 110 7.73 8.58 -16.57
C SER A 110 7.45 9.46 -15.36
N LEU A 111 8.48 9.77 -14.59
CA LEU A 111 8.44 10.77 -13.52
C LEU A 111 8.94 12.15 -14.01
N ASP A 112 9.23 12.27 -15.29
CA ASP A 112 9.60 13.55 -15.92
C ASP A 112 8.34 14.38 -16.21
N GLY A 113 8.44 15.70 -16.01
CA GLY A 113 7.39 16.65 -16.31
C GLY A 113 6.47 16.99 -15.16
N ASP A 114 5.44 17.77 -15.47
CA ASP A 114 4.48 18.28 -14.50
C ASP A 114 3.39 17.24 -14.20
N PHE A 115 2.96 17.16 -12.93
CA PHE A 115 1.89 16.28 -12.48
C PHE A 115 0.71 17.08 -11.93
N LEU A 116 -0.47 16.75 -12.41
CA LEU A 116 -1.75 17.16 -11.82
C LEU A 116 -2.44 15.92 -11.25
N LEU A 117 -2.48 15.81 -9.92
CA LEU A 117 -2.97 14.66 -9.20
C LEU A 117 -4.30 14.98 -8.53
N PHE A 118 -5.28 14.10 -8.73
CA PHE A 118 -6.57 14.16 -8.04
C PHE A 118 -6.75 12.92 -7.19
N ALA A 119 -7.16 13.12 -5.94
CA ALA A 119 -7.46 12.03 -5.02
C ALA A 119 -8.68 12.33 -4.17
N ALA A 120 -9.42 11.29 -3.80
CA ALA A 120 -10.51 11.38 -2.85
C ALA A 120 -10.48 10.19 -1.88
N GLY A 121 -10.70 10.46 -0.60
CA GLY A 121 -10.73 9.43 0.45
C GLY A 121 -9.49 8.54 0.43
N SER A 122 -9.69 7.21 0.44
CA SER A 122 -8.61 6.21 0.41
C SER A 122 -7.82 6.18 -0.91
N GLY A 123 -8.33 6.81 -1.98
CA GLY A 123 -7.61 6.97 -3.25
C GLY A 123 -6.33 7.80 -3.14
N ILE A 124 -6.11 8.45 -2.00
CA ILE A 124 -4.86 9.18 -1.71
C ILE A 124 -3.65 8.25 -1.64
N THR A 125 -3.80 6.98 -1.25
CA THR A 125 -2.66 6.08 -1.01
C THR A 125 -1.78 5.86 -2.24
N PRO A 126 -2.29 5.45 -3.43
CA PRO A 126 -1.45 5.33 -4.62
C PRO A 126 -0.96 6.68 -5.13
N VAL A 127 -1.76 7.73 -4.94
CA VAL A 127 -1.39 9.10 -5.35
C VAL A 127 -0.23 9.62 -4.51
N MET A 128 -0.16 9.30 -3.21
CA MET A 128 0.98 9.66 -2.35
C MET A 128 2.27 8.98 -2.79
N SER A 129 2.21 7.73 -3.20
CA SER A 129 3.37 7.02 -3.77
C SER A 129 3.90 7.72 -5.03
N ILE A 130 2.99 8.12 -5.93
CA ILE A 130 3.33 8.85 -7.15
C ILE A 130 3.87 10.24 -6.83
N LEU A 131 3.20 10.99 -5.94
CA LEU A 131 3.58 12.34 -5.53
C LEU A 131 5.00 12.37 -4.95
N LYS A 132 5.28 11.50 -3.98
CA LYS A 132 6.62 11.40 -3.37
C LYS A 132 7.69 11.07 -4.42
N SER A 133 7.38 10.13 -5.32
CA SER A 133 8.31 9.72 -6.37
C SER A 133 8.58 10.83 -7.39
N ALA A 134 7.54 11.57 -7.79
CA ALA A 134 7.66 12.71 -8.72
C ALA A 134 8.45 13.87 -8.08
N LEU A 135 8.19 14.19 -6.82
CA LEU A 135 8.93 15.22 -6.09
C LEU A 135 10.41 14.83 -5.90
N HIS A 136 10.68 13.55 -5.63
CA HIS A 136 12.06 13.06 -5.52
C HIS A 136 12.81 13.15 -6.86
N ALA A 137 12.14 12.86 -7.97
CA ALA A 137 12.72 13.02 -9.31
C ALA A 137 13.07 14.49 -9.62
N GLY A 138 12.31 15.44 -9.06
CA GLY A 138 12.62 16.88 -9.09
C GLY A 138 12.63 17.50 -10.49
N ARG A 139 11.91 16.91 -11.45
CA ARG A 139 11.96 17.30 -12.89
C ARG A 139 10.73 18.05 -13.36
N GLY A 140 9.82 18.40 -12.46
CA GLY A 140 8.60 19.11 -12.78
C GLY A 140 7.86 19.58 -11.55
N ARG A 141 6.72 20.24 -11.78
CA ARG A 141 5.83 20.71 -10.74
C ARG A 141 4.80 19.63 -10.42
N VAL A 142 4.42 19.53 -9.16
CA VAL A 142 3.35 18.62 -8.73
C VAL A 142 2.25 19.43 -8.06
N LEU A 143 1.03 19.32 -8.58
CA LEU A 143 -0.18 19.87 -7.98
C LEU A 143 -1.07 18.71 -7.54
N LEU A 144 -1.43 18.67 -6.27
CA LEU A 144 -2.38 17.71 -5.71
C LEU A 144 -3.68 18.42 -5.33
N VAL A 145 -4.79 17.89 -5.82
CA VAL A 145 -6.14 18.24 -5.35
C VAL A 145 -6.70 17.04 -4.60
N TYR A 146 -6.93 17.22 -3.30
CA TYR A 146 -7.38 16.14 -2.42
C TYR A 146 -8.68 16.50 -1.71
N ALA A 147 -9.69 15.64 -1.86
CA ALA A 147 -10.96 15.71 -1.12
C ALA A 147 -11.06 14.58 -0.12
N ASN A 148 -11.37 14.90 1.14
CA ASN A 148 -11.58 13.93 2.20
C ASN A 148 -12.72 14.40 3.13
N ARG A 149 -13.37 13.44 3.79
CA ARG A 149 -14.40 13.69 4.82
C ARG A 149 -13.84 13.40 6.20
#